data_13f673dccdde2da1b587153714660c6d
#
_entry.id   13f673dccdde2da1b587153714660c6d
#
_cell.length_a   1.000
_cell.length_b   1.000
_cell.length_c   1.000
_cell.angle_alpha   90.00
_cell.angle_beta   90.00
_cell.angle_gamma   90.00
#
_symmetry.space_group_name_H-M   'P 1'
#
loop_
_entity.id
_entity.type
_entity.pdbx_description
1 polymer ?
#
loop_
_entity_poly.entity_id
_entity_poly.type
_entity_poly.pdbx_seq_one_letter_code
_entity_poly.pdbx_strand_id
1 'polypeptide(L)'
;MRTYLLRLGLALCVGAISLVGCQKDVSTQQDSLQDEVGSVVVPPTCGNSLTTNLQDLGGNIVGTVVISNDATNYYIKIAETLDEYDIGTVKLVYGDQAHVIANLIGLIQCGFQSPANPDLTVNYFPEQDEVLITIPIASIPLECFYFHARVTVVKRDPGTGNILYAYDIWSYGNNNASQNPCQTYYQYCRQDCPDDECGQLRTQTPGGWGAEPNGNNPGTYLHANFDASFTDLKVGCAAGFEVTLTSAQAITNLLPTGGQAAVLTADVTDPASMKNVLVGHLVALTLSVKFDYDDPDFGEAGVNLGDMIIGSGTFAGMTVNQFLVIANNVLGGCSNAYTPTQVLETATYINENYTDGLIDNGYLDCPTED
;
A
#
# COMPACT_ATOMS: atom_id res chain seq x y z
N MET A 1 36.49 46.86 -45.05
CA MET A 1 35.36 45.96 -45.20
C MET A 1 35.81 44.63 -44.62
N ARG A 2 35.13 44.16 -43.58
CA ARG A 2 35.63 43.10 -42.67
C ARG A 2 35.26 41.72 -43.17
N THR A 3 36.25 40.88 -43.37
CA THR A 3 36.16 39.44 -43.69
C THR A 3 36.07 38.65 -42.40
N TYR A 4 35.04 37.77 -42.29
CA TYR A 4 34.92 36.80 -41.18
C TYR A 4 35.49 35.47 -41.63
N LEU A 5 36.50 35.00 -40.87
CA LEU A 5 37.10 33.67 -41.00
C LEU A 5 36.32 32.67 -40.15
N LEU A 6 35.79 31.64 -40.80
CA LEU A 6 35.19 30.44 -40.17
C LEU A 6 36.32 29.49 -39.76
N ARG A 7 36.44 29.16 -38.47
CA ARG A 7 37.33 28.09 -37.98
C ARG A 7 36.50 26.83 -37.73
N LEU A 8 36.75 25.79 -38.53
CA LEU A 8 36.29 24.43 -38.31
C LEU A 8 37.15 23.79 -37.22
N GLY A 9 36.58 23.38 -36.10
CA GLY A 9 37.24 22.59 -35.06
C GLY A 9 36.84 21.13 -35.19
N LEU A 10 37.80 20.29 -35.56
CA LEU A 10 37.66 18.83 -35.60
C LEU A 10 37.85 18.28 -34.19
N ALA A 11 36.79 17.71 -33.57
CA ALA A 11 36.90 17.03 -32.30
C ALA A 11 37.06 15.52 -32.53
N LEU A 12 38.24 14.99 -32.21
CA LEU A 12 38.49 13.54 -32.09
C LEU A 12 37.76 12.97 -30.88
N CYS A 13 36.81 12.06 -31.12
CA CYS A 13 36.29 11.21 -30.05
C CYS A 13 37.24 10.04 -29.82
N VAL A 14 37.93 10.05 -28.69
CA VAL A 14 38.64 8.88 -28.16
C VAL A 14 37.64 8.08 -27.34
N GLY A 15 37.27 6.89 -27.82
CA GLY A 15 36.39 5.96 -27.11
C GLY A 15 37.11 5.33 -25.92
N ALA A 16 36.68 5.67 -24.71
CA ALA A 16 37.01 4.92 -23.51
C ALA A 16 35.92 3.86 -23.29
N ILE A 17 36.28 2.60 -23.43
CA ILE A 17 35.43 1.45 -23.06
C ILE A 17 35.48 1.36 -21.54
N SER A 18 34.46 1.86 -20.85
CA SER A 18 34.25 1.64 -19.43
C SER A 18 33.48 0.33 -19.25
N LEU A 19 34.12 -0.64 -18.64
CA LEU A 19 33.47 -1.84 -18.10
C LEU A 19 32.53 -1.40 -16.99
N VAL A 20 31.24 -1.36 -17.28
CA VAL A 20 30.20 -1.12 -16.27
C VAL A 20 29.97 -2.46 -15.57
N GLY A 21 30.51 -2.58 -14.36
CA GLY A 21 30.09 -3.60 -13.41
C GLY A 21 28.63 -3.32 -13.02
N CYS A 22 27.76 -4.33 -13.11
CA CYS A 22 26.41 -4.26 -12.57
C CYS A 22 26.47 -4.01 -11.06
N GLN A 23 26.39 -2.77 -10.63
CA GLN A 23 25.96 -2.42 -9.30
C GLN A 23 24.42 -2.50 -9.30
N LYS A 24 23.89 -3.33 -8.42
CA LYS A 24 22.47 -3.45 -8.17
C LYS A 24 22.01 -2.15 -7.52
N ASP A 25 21.43 -1.24 -8.31
CA ASP A 25 20.81 -0.04 -7.77
C ASP A 25 19.55 -0.45 -7.00
N VAL A 26 19.65 -0.45 -5.68
CA VAL A 26 18.48 -0.39 -4.81
C VAL A 26 17.95 1.04 -4.96
N SER A 27 16.87 1.22 -5.70
CA SER A 27 16.20 2.50 -5.81
C SER A 27 15.60 2.86 -4.45
N THR A 28 16.24 3.78 -3.74
CA THR A 28 15.60 4.52 -2.66
C THR A 28 14.57 5.43 -3.33
N GLN A 29 13.31 5.00 -3.39
CA GLN A 29 12.22 5.94 -3.63
C GLN A 29 12.06 6.80 -2.38
N GLN A 30 12.79 7.91 -2.38
CA GLN A 30 12.55 9.02 -1.50
C GLN A 30 11.55 9.94 -2.21
N ASP A 31 10.28 9.56 -2.19
CA ASP A 31 9.22 10.46 -2.59
C ASP A 31 8.74 11.25 -1.39
N SER A 32 8.88 12.55 -1.54
CA SER A 32 8.58 13.63 -0.62
C SER A 32 7.11 13.62 -0.17
N LEU A 33 6.88 13.15 1.05
CA LEU A 33 5.78 13.59 1.89
C LEU A 33 6.38 14.14 3.19
N GLN A 34 6.95 15.33 3.09
CA GLN A 34 7.21 16.17 4.26
C GLN A 34 5.97 16.99 4.52
N ASP A 35 5.19 16.58 5.53
CA ASP A 35 4.43 17.54 6.32
C ASP A 35 4.27 17.00 7.74
N GLU A 36 4.73 17.82 8.70
CA GLU A 36 4.64 17.73 10.16
C GLU A 36 5.28 16.48 10.79
N VAL A 37 6.00 16.67 11.91
CA VAL A 37 6.61 15.67 12.80
C VAL A 37 5.63 14.52 13.03
N GLY A 38 5.57 13.59 12.08
CA GLY A 38 4.64 12.48 12.02
C GLY A 38 5.40 11.17 12.07
N SER A 39 4.93 10.26 12.90
CA SER A 39 5.36 8.87 12.94
C SER A 39 5.44 8.28 11.52
N VAL A 40 6.54 7.60 11.21
CA VAL A 40 6.72 6.91 9.93
C VAL A 40 5.64 5.84 9.77
N VAL A 41 4.82 5.98 8.73
CA VAL A 41 3.71 5.06 8.47
C VAL A 41 4.25 3.81 7.77
N VAL A 42 3.99 2.64 8.36
CA VAL A 42 4.20 1.35 7.69
C VAL A 42 2.97 1.06 6.83
N PRO A 43 3.13 0.67 5.56
CA PRO A 43 2.01 0.22 4.74
C PRO A 43 1.24 -0.94 5.39
N PRO A 44 0.00 -1.26 4.97
CA PRO A 44 -0.72 -2.45 5.40
C PRO A 44 0.15 -3.70 5.24
N THR A 45 0.16 -4.56 6.25
CA THR A 45 1.04 -5.73 6.30
C THR A 45 0.26 -7.01 6.57
N CYS A 46 0.82 -8.13 6.16
CA CYS A 46 0.26 -9.46 6.36
C CYS A 46 0.56 -9.99 7.75
N GLY A 47 -0.38 -10.70 8.35
CA GLY A 47 -0.20 -11.41 9.60
C GLY A 47 0.34 -10.54 10.75
N ASN A 48 1.16 -11.16 11.61
CA ASN A 48 1.71 -10.51 12.78
C ASN A 48 3.11 -9.92 12.55
N SER A 49 3.32 -8.68 12.93
CA SER A 49 4.66 -8.10 12.99
C SER A 49 5.48 -8.69 14.14
N LEU A 50 6.80 -8.75 13.96
CA LEU A 50 7.76 -9.06 15.04
C LEU A 50 8.35 -7.75 15.57
N THR A 51 8.17 -7.51 16.89
CA THR A 51 8.77 -6.37 17.58
C THR A 51 9.92 -6.82 18.46
N THR A 52 11.04 -6.13 18.39
CA THR A 52 12.24 -6.36 19.21
C THR A 52 12.78 -5.05 19.76
N ASN A 53 13.51 -5.12 20.87
CA ASN A 53 14.10 -3.93 21.49
C ASN A 53 15.44 -3.57 20.87
N LEU A 54 15.72 -2.28 20.80
CA LEU A 54 17.08 -1.75 20.66
C LEU A 54 17.67 -1.54 22.04
N GLN A 55 18.93 -1.96 22.26
CA GLN A 55 19.64 -1.79 23.50
C GLN A 55 20.99 -1.09 23.31
N ASP A 56 21.37 -0.30 24.32
CA ASP A 56 22.70 0.25 24.45
C ASP A 56 23.68 -0.78 25.06
N LEU A 57 24.95 -0.39 25.19
CA LEU A 57 26.01 -1.20 25.84
C LEU A 57 25.71 -1.51 27.31
N GLY A 58 24.90 -0.71 27.97
CA GLY A 58 24.49 -0.90 29.37
C GLY A 58 23.31 -1.88 29.51
N GLY A 59 22.72 -2.33 28.40
CA GLY A 59 21.54 -3.17 28.38
C GLY A 59 20.22 -2.40 28.57
N ASN A 60 20.25 -1.07 28.51
CA ASN A 60 19.05 -0.27 28.60
C ASN A 60 18.29 -0.35 27.26
N ILE A 61 16.95 -0.44 27.35
CA ILE A 61 16.08 -0.37 26.17
C ILE A 61 16.02 1.09 25.75
N VAL A 62 16.44 1.38 24.50
CA VAL A 62 16.57 2.72 23.92
C VAL A 62 15.84 2.85 22.58
N GLY A 63 14.97 1.90 22.28
CA GLY A 63 14.18 1.93 21.06
C GLY A 63 13.62 0.57 20.69
N THR A 64 13.07 0.48 19.48
CA THR A 64 12.45 -0.74 18.92
C THR A 64 12.80 -0.95 17.47
N VAL A 65 12.78 -2.21 17.04
CA VAL A 65 12.76 -2.64 15.64
C VAL A 65 11.50 -3.44 15.43
N VAL A 66 10.69 -3.07 14.45
CA VAL A 66 9.49 -3.80 14.04
C VAL A 66 9.69 -4.32 12.64
N ILE A 67 9.52 -5.63 12.45
CA ILE A 67 9.55 -6.26 11.13
C ILE A 67 8.17 -6.78 10.80
N SER A 68 7.73 -6.49 9.57
CA SER A 68 6.50 -6.98 8.98
C SER A 68 6.71 -7.18 7.48
N ASN A 69 5.75 -7.76 6.78
CA ASN A 69 5.77 -7.86 5.32
C ASN A 69 4.37 -7.64 4.74
N ASP A 70 4.33 -7.20 3.49
CA ASP A 70 3.20 -7.40 2.58
C ASP A 70 3.52 -8.54 1.60
N ALA A 71 2.78 -8.66 0.50
CA ALA A 71 3.01 -9.69 -0.51
C ALA A 71 4.34 -9.50 -1.28
N THR A 72 4.90 -8.30 -1.30
CA THR A 72 6.04 -7.91 -2.16
C THR A 72 7.28 -7.49 -1.39
N ASN A 73 7.12 -6.93 -0.20
CA ASN A 73 8.19 -6.31 0.56
C ASN A 73 8.20 -6.73 2.03
N TYR A 74 9.40 -6.73 2.61
CA TYR A 74 9.61 -6.63 4.05
C TYR A 74 9.74 -5.18 4.45
N TYR A 75 9.13 -4.80 5.56
CA TYR A 75 9.20 -3.48 6.18
C TYR A 75 9.91 -3.58 7.53
N ILE A 76 10.99 -2.83 7.69
CA ILE A 76 11.76 -2.77 8.93
C ILE A 76 11.67 -1.34 9.44
N LYS A 77 10.78 -1.13 10.42
CA LYS A 77 10.65 0.15 11.11
C LYS A 77 11.57 0.16 12.32
N ILE A 78 12.40 1.17 12.43
CA ILE A 78 13.32 1.38 13.55
C ILE A 78 12.95 2.72 14.17
N ALA A 79 12.74 2.72 15.48
CA ALA A 79 12.48 3.91 16.26
C ALA A 79 13.42 3.92 17.48
N GLU A 80 14.04 5.04 17.74
CA GLU A 80 14.83 5.26 18.94
C GLU A 80 14.03 6.14 19.93
N THR A 81 14.41 6.13 21.22
CA THR A 81 13.73 6.87 22.29
C THR A 81 14.70 7.67 23.16
N LEU A 82 15.83 8.05 22.58
CA LEU A 82 16.90 8.77 23.27
C LEU A 82 16.68 10.27 23.09
N ASP A 83 16.58 11.00 24.18
CA ASP A 83 16.52 12.46 24.14
C ASP A 83 17.76 13.05 23.43
N GLU A 84 17.56 13.95 22.48
CA GLU A 84 18.62 14.69 21.77
C GLU A 84 19.51 13.84 20.84
N TYR A 85 19.12 12.61 20.50
CA TYR A 85 19.80 11.78 19.50
C TYR A 85 18.83 11.42 18.39
N ASP A 86 19.37 11.21 17.21
CA ASP A 86 18.65 10.80 16.02
C ASP A 86 19.36 9.62 15.35
N ILE A 87 18.64 8.83 14.57
CA ILE A 87 19.19 7.74 13.76
C ILE A 87 19.98 8.31 12.60
N GLY A 88 21.30 8.09 12.58
CA GLY A 88 22.19 8.52 11.51
C GLY A 88 22.54 7.43 10.52
N THR A 89 22.74 6.18 10.98
CA THR A 89 23.08 5.05 10.12
C THR A 89 22.46 3.76 10.63
N VAL A 90 21.83 3.00 9.74
CA VAL A 90 21.37 1.65 10.03
C VAL A 90 22.17 0.65 9.20
N LYS A 91 22.67 -0.39 9.86
CA LYS A 91 23.32 -1.55 9.24
C LYS A 91 22.54 -2.80 9.59
N LEU A 92 22.13 -3.54 8.58
CA LEU A 92 21.40 -4.79 8.71
C LEU A 92 22.27 -5.95 8.22
N VAL A 93 22.24 -7.05 8.96
CA VAL A 93 22.69 -8.36 8.53
C VAL A 93 21.48 -9.28 8.54
N TYR A 94 21.19 -9.94 7.42
CA TYR A 94 20.05 -10.83 7.30
C TYR A 94 20.32 -11.98 6.34
N GLY A 95 19.62 -13.08 6.52
CA GLY A 95 19.79 -14.27 5.69
C GLY A 95 19.59 -15.56 6.48
N ASP A 96 20.22 -16.65 6.06
CA ASP A 96 20.21 -17.88 6.85
C ASP A 96 21.00 -17.71 8.16
N GLN A 97 20.76 -18.61 9.09
CA GLN A 97 21.37 -18.53 10.42
C GLN A 97 22.91 -18.55 10.37
N ALA A 98 23.49 -19.36 9.48
CA ALA A 98 24.93 -19.48 9.36
C ALA A 98 25.58 -18.20 8.85
N HIS A 99 24.95 -17.53 7.89
CA HIS A 99 25.37 -16.23 7.37
C HIS A 99 25.36 -15.15 8.46
N VAL A 100 24.24 -15.02 9.20
CA VAL A 100 24.11 -14.03 10.27
C VAL A 100 25.14 -14.31 11.38
N ILE A 101 25.28 -15.55 11.83
CA ILE A 101 26.27 -15.92 12.85
C ILE A 101 27.69 -15.60 12.39
N ALA A 102 28.05 -15.93 11.16
CA ALA A 102 29.40 -15.65 10.62
C ALA A 102 29.73 -14.15 10.63
N ASN A 103 28.76 -13.30 10.31
CA ASN A 103 28.91 -11.85 10.34
C ASN A 103 28.99 -11.28 11.78
N LEU A 104 28.32 -11.94 12.75
CA LEU A 104 28.29 -11.51 14.16
C LEU A 104 29.51 -12.00 14.97
N ILE A 105 30.04 -13.18 14.68
CA ILE A 105 31.20 -13.76 15.40
C ILE A 105 32.47 -12.91 15.23
N GLY A 106 32.63 -12.18 14.14
CA GLY A 106 33.72 -11.23 13.93
C GLY A 106 33.72 -10.03 14.89
N LEU A 107 32.63 -9.80 15.61
CA LEU A 107 32.49 -8.72 16.61
C LEU A 107 33.05 -9.16 17.98
N ILE A 108 34.35 -9.24 18.13
CA ILE A 108 35.01 -9.74 19.35
C ILE A 108 34.72 -8.87 20.58
N GLN A 109 34.35 -7.61 20.38
CA GLN A 109 33.89 -6.68 21.43
C GLN A 109 32.79 -5.78 20.87
N CYS A 110 31.79 -5.44 21.67
CA CYS A 110 30.71 -4.50 21.28
C CYS A 110 31.18 -3.06 21.06
N GLY A 111 32.47 -2.85 20.81
CA GLY A 111 33.08 -1.55 20.56
C GLY A 111 33.58 -1.43 19.15
N PHE A 112 33.12 -0.41 18.42
CA PHE A 112 33.68 0.22 17.24
C PHE A 112 33.91 -0.58 15.94
N GLN A 113 33.64 -1.86 15.86
CA GLN A 113 33.74 -2.59 14.60
C GLN A 113 32.36 -2.98 14.07
N SER A 114 32.05 -2.46 12.91
CA SER A 114 30.90 -2.88 12.08
C SER A 114 30.87 -4.39 11.91
N PRO A 115 29.66 -4.99 11.70
CA PRO A 115 29.65 -6.27 11.01
C PRO A 115 30.60 -6.13 9.82
N ALA A 116 31.45 -7.12 9.64
CA ALA A 116 32.54 -7.03 8.65
C ALA A 116 31.99 -6.74 7.24
N ASN A 117 30.75 -7.23 6.95
CA ASN A 117 30.02 -6.99 5.72
C ASN A 117 28.51 -6.98 6.04
N PRO A 118 27.90 -5.82 6.32
CA PRO A 118 26.46 -5.70 6.40
C PRO A 118 25.84 -5.97 5.02
N ASP A 119 24.72 -6.67 4.98
CA ASP A 119 23.96 -6.92 3.76
C ASP A 119 23.31 -5.62 3.25
N LEU A 120 22.96 -4.72 4.18
CA LEU A 120 22.43 -3.40 3.88
C LEU A 120 23.01 -2.34 4.82
N THR A 121 23.39 -1.19 4.26
CA THR A 121 23.73 0.02 5.00
C THR A 121 22.93 1.19 4.46
N VAL A 122 22.17 1.86 5.32
CA VAL A 122 21.40 3.07 4.99
C VAL A 122 21.89 4.21 5.88
N ASN A 123 22.21 5.35 5.26
CA ASN A 123 22.58 6.57 5.97
C ASN A 123 21.41 7.56 5.85
N TYR A 124 21.01 8.12 6.97
CA TYR A 124 19.97 9.13 7.05
C TYR A 124 20.59 10.51 7.20
N PHE A 125 20.13 11.44 6.34
CA PHE A 125 20.50 12.85 6.42
C PHE A 125 19.38 13.69 5.78
N PRO A 126 18.69 14.57 6.55
CA PRO A 126 18.87 14.73 8.01
C PRO A 126 18.56 13.45 8.79
N GLU A 127 19.16 13.36 9.97
CA GLU A 127 18.90 12.29 10.93
C GLU A 127 17.43 12.34 11.42
N GLN A 128 16.88 11.22 11.88
CA GLN A 128 15.47 11.05 12.23
C GLN A 128 15.30 10.14 13.45
N ASP A 129 14.25 10.36 14.25
CA ASP A 129 13.92 9.51 15.40
C ASP A 129 13.36 8.14 14.96
N GLU A 130 12.69 8.11 13.82
CA GLU A 130 12.11 6.91 13.21
C GLU A 130 12.50 6.80 11.75
N VAL A 131 12.77 5.57 11.30
CA VAL A 131 13.10 5.25 9.91
C VAL A 131 12.39 3.97 9.47
N LEU A 132 12.03 3.92 8.18
CA LEU A 132 11.47 2.74 7.52
C LEU A 132 12.42 2.27 6.42
N ILE A 133 12.77 0.99 6.47
CA ILE A 133 13.55 0.31 5.43
C ILE A 133 12.65 -0.68 4.74
N THR A 134 12.57 -0.59 3.42
CA THR A 134 11.81 -1.52 2.58
C THR A 134 12.77 -2.43 1.83
N ILE A 135 12.59 -3.74 1.94
CA ILE A 135 13.40 -4.76 1.27
C ILE A 135 12.49 -5.65 0.43
N PRO A 136 12.65 -5.74 -0.89
CA PRO A 136 11.85 -6.64 -1.72
C PRO A 136 11.99 -8.10 -1.24
N ILE A 137 10.87 -8.83 -1.14
CA ILE A 137 10.86 -10.25 -0.73
C ILE A 137 11.77 -11.09 -1.62
N ALA A 138 11.80 -10.80 -2.93
CA ALA A 138 12.69 -11.46 -3.87
C ALA A 138 14.20 -11.35 -3.51
N SER A 139 14.59 -10.37 -2.69
CA SER A 139 15.97 -10.20 -2.23
C SER A 139 16.33 -11.14 -1.08
N ILE A 140 15.33 -11.69 -0.37
CA ILE A 140 15.48 -12.66 0.72
C ILE A 140 14.60 -13.87 0.37
N PRO A 141 15.07 -14.82 -0.47
CA PRO A 141 14.27 -15.94 -0.96
C PRO A 141 14.16 -17.07 0.09
N LEU A 142 13.95 -16.69 1.35
CA LEU A 142 13.78 -17.57 2.49
C LEU A 142 12.40 -17.30 3.11
N GLU A 143 11.66 -18.35 3.43
CA GLU A 143 10.40 -18.24 4.17
C GLU A 143 10.64 -17.67 5.58
N CYS A 144 11.66 -18.21 6.26
CA CYS A 144 12.15 -17.68 7.54
C CYS A 144 13.62 -17.26 7.38
N PHE A 145 13.94 -16.06 7.82
CA PHE A 145 15.32 -15.58 7.85
C PHE A 145 15.69 -15.03 9.23
N TYR A 146 16.99 -14.96 9.46
CA TYR A 146 17.52 -14.34 10.67
C TYR A 146 18.02 -12.95 10.36
N PHE A 147 17.98 -12.06 11.36
CA PHE A 147 18.48 -10.71 11.19
C PHE A 147 19.07 -10.14 12.46
N HIS A 148 19.93 -9.15 12.26
CA HIS A 148 20.49 -8.29 13.29
C HIS A 148 20.53 -6.85 12.76
N ALA A 149 20.11 -5.90 13.58
CA ALA A 149 20.20 -4.48 13.28
C ALA A 149 21.21 -3.81 14.22
N ARG A 150 22.11 -3.03 13.63
CA ARG A 150 22.97 -2.07 14.33
C ARG A 150 22.60 -0.67 13.87
N VAL A 151 22.33 0.19 14.82
CA VAL A 151 21.92 1.57 14.57
C VAL A 151 22.94 2.50 15.18
N THR A 152 23.53 3.38 14.39
CA THR A 152 24.35 4.47 14.89
C THR A 152 23.46 5.67 15.14
N VAL A 153 23.34 6.08 16.40
CA VAL A 153 22.63 7.30 16.80
C VAL A 153 23.62 8.46 16.93
N VAL A 154 23.16 9.65 16.60
CA VAL A 154 24.01 10.86 16.46
C VAL A 154 23.37 12.00 17.24
N LYS A 155 24.17 12.70 18.03
CA LYS A 155 23.77 13.98 18.63
C LYS A 155 24.57 15.10 17.99
N ARG A 156 23.87 16.14 17.54
CA ARG A 156 24.48 17.32 16.91
C ARG A 156 24.40 18.56 17.78
N ASP A 157 25.37 19.42 17.59
CA ASP A 157 25.32 20.78 18.12
C ASP A 157 24.24 21.58 17.34
N PRO A 158 23.24 22.12 18.02
CA PRO A 158 22.12 22.81 17.35
C PRO A 158 22.54 24.14 16.69
N GLY A 159 23.67 24.72 17.07
CA GLY A 159 24.15 25.97 16.50
C GLY A 159 25.08 25.80 15.30
N THR A 160 25.86 24.72 15.27
CA THR A 160 26.88 24.47 14.24
C THR A 160 26.59 23.29 13.33
N GLY A 161 25.66 22.42 13.70
CA GLY A 161 25.34 21.17 13.01
C GLY A 161 26.43 20.10 13.11
N ASN A 162 27.51 20.34 13.88
CA ASN A 162 28.57 19.36 14.04
C ASN A 162 28.18 18.21 14.94
N ILE A 163 28.65 17.00 14.63
CA ILE A 163 28.44 15.83 15.48
C ILE A 163 29.19 16.04 16.79
N LEU A 164 28.46 16.05 17.91
CA LEU A 164 28.99 16.09 19.26
C LEU A 164 29.29 14.68 19.76
N TYR A 165 28.36 13.76 19.54
CA TYR A 165 28.46 12.38 19.96
C TYR A 165 27.83 11.47 18.90
N ALA A 166 28.37 10.25 18.78
CA ALA A 166 27.80 9.17 18.01
C ALA A 166 28.14 7.84 18.69
N TYR A 167 27.17 6.96 18.81
CA TYR A 167 27.41 5.61 19.32
C TYR A 167 26.40 4.63 18.74
N ASP A 168 26.65 3.33 18.93
CA ASP A 168 25.85 2.29 18.36
C ASP A 168 24.92 1.66 19.40
N ILE A 169 23.73 1.32 18.96
CA ILE A 169 22.73 0.52 19.65
C ILE A 169 22.36 -0.68 18.77
N TRP A 170 21.88 -1.76 19.37
CA TRP A 170 21.65 -3.02 18.66
C TRP A 170 20.29 -3.60 18.92
N SER A 171 19.73 -4.31 17.93
CA SER A 171 18.57 -5.18 18.16
C SER A 171 18.97 -6.31 19.11
N TYR A 172 18.23 -6.46 20.23
CA TYR A 172 18.47 -7.48 21.24
C TYR A 172 17.59 -8.70 20.97
N GLY A 173 18.21 -9.80 20.55
CA GLY A 173 17.54 -11.02 20.09
C GLY A 173 17.44 -12.14 21.13
N ASN A 174 16.54 -13.07 20.86
CA ASN A 174 16.38 -14.30 21.65
C ASN A 174 17.49 -15.32 21.39
N ASN A 175 18.22 -15.17 20.29
CA ASN A 175 19.30 -16.04 19.88
C ASN A 175 20.62 -15.32 20.02
N ASN A 176 21.64 -16.03 20.53
CA ASN A 176 22.97 -15.50 20.72
C ASN A 176 23.98 -16.27 19.88
N ALA A 177 24.78 -15.58 19.09
CA ALA A 177 25.97 -16.16 18.43
C ALA A 177 27.11 -16.38 19.44
N SER A 178 27.09 -15.63 20.56
CA SER A 178 27.98 -15.79 21.71
C SER A 178 27.34 -15.19 22.97
N GLN A 179 28.01 -15.24 24.13
CA GLN A 179 27.51 -14.60 25.36
C GLN A 179 27.57 -13.06 25.36
N ASN A 180 27.75 -12.45 24.19
CA ASN A 180 27.93 -11.00 24.06
C ASN A 180 26.59 -10.36 23.59
N PRO A 181 26.06 -9.34 24.30
CA PRO A 181 24.76 -8.75 23.98
C PRO A 181 24.67 -8.14 22.57
N CYS A 182 25.77 -7.71 21.97
CA CYS A 182 25.79 -7.20 20.60
C CYS A 182 25.84 -8.27 19.50
N GLN A 183 25.84 -9.55 19.87
CA GLN A 183 25.86 -10.69 18.96
C GLN A 183 24.54 -11.46 18.98
N THR A 184 23.46 -10.78 19.34
CA THR A 184 22.13 -11.37 19.35
C THR A 184 21.47 -11.19 17.98
N TYR A 185 20.57 -12.10 17.63
CA TYR A 185 19.83 -12.05 16.39
C TYR A 185 18.42 -12.62 16.57
N TYR A 186 17.50 -12.26 15.66
CA TYR A 186 16.13 -12.72 15.64
C TYR A 186 15.86 -13.58 14.41
N GLN A 187 14.84 -14.40 14.50
CA GLN A 187 14.22 -15.04 13.36
C GLN A 187 12.90 -14.35 13.07
N TYR A 188 12.69 -13.99 11.82
CA TYR A 188 11.42 -13.58 11.26
C TYR A 188 11.00 -14.57 10.18
N CYS A 189 9.78 -15.06 10.25
CA CYS A 189 9.18 -15.85 9.17
C CYS A 189 8.20 -14.97 8.43
N ARG A 190 8.32 -14.95 7.10
CA ARG A 190 7.36 -14.25 6.25
C ARG A 190 5.97 -14.68 6.64
N GLN A 191 5.12 -13.71 6.89
CA GLN A 191 3.71 -13.96 7.14
C GLN A 191 3.04 -14.18 5.80
N ASP A 192 2.20 -15.22 5.75
CA ASP A 192 1.35 -15.42 4.61
C ASP A 192 0.39 -14.24 4.54
N CYS A 193 0.49 -13.51 3.45
CA CYS A 193 -0.58 -12.60 3.11
C CYS A 193 -1.80 -13.46 2.83
N PRO A 194 -3.00 -13.08 3.27
CA PRO A 194 -4.18 -13.72 2.73
C PRO A 194 -3.95 -13.74 1.22
N ASP A 195 -3.88 -14.94 0.66
CA ASP A 195 -3.51 -15.09 -0.72
C ASP A 195 -4.38 -14.14 -1.52
N ASP A 196 -3.74 -13.30 -2.32
CA ASP A 196 -4.40 -12.59 -3.41
C ASP A 196 -4.74 -13.64 -4.50
N GLU A 197 -5.30 -14.80 -4.04
CA GLU A 197 -5.76 -15.88 -4.91
C GLU A 197 -6.85 -15.36 -5.86
N CYS A 198 -7.44 -14.22 -5.50
CA CYS A 198 -8.42 -13.55 -6.31
C CYS A 198 -7.82 -12.73 -7.44
N GLY A 199 -6.53 -12.38 -7.39
CA GLY A 199 -5.89 -11.50 -8.36
C GLY A 199 -6.31 -10.03 -8.22
N GLN A 200 -5.99 -9.22 -9.20
CA GLN A 200 -6.14 -7.77 -9.17
C GLN A 200 -7.57 -7.36 -9.58
N LEU A 201 -8.44 -7.15 -8.60
CA LEU A 201 -9.78 -6.59 -8.81
C LEU A 201 -9.73 -5.08 -9.03
N ARG A 202 -10.79 -4.52 -9.60
CA ARG A 202 -10.92 -3.09 -9.83
C ARG A 202 -12.28 -2.56 -9.43
N THR A 203 -12.30 -1.45 -8.71
CA THR A 203 -13.50 -0.69 -8.37
C THR A 203 -13.31 0.79 -8.68
N GLN A 204 -14.41 1.53 -8.73
CA GLN A 204 -14.39 2.97 -8.90
C GLN A 204 -15.41 3.63 -7.98
N THR A 205 -15.05 4.79 -7.48
CA THR A 205 -15.98 5.63 -6.72
C THR A 205 -17.02 6.29 -7.64
N PRO A 206 -18.14 6.80 -7.08
CA PRO A 206 -19.10 7.59 -7.86
C PRO A 206 -18.47 8.77 -8.61
N GLY A 207 -17.45 9.40 -8.01
CA GLY A 207 -16.70 10.49 -8.65
C GLY A 207 -15.81 10.03 -9.79
N GLY A 208 -15.22 8.83 -9.68
CA GLY A 208 -14.45 8.20 -10.76
C GLY A 208 -15.32 7.92 -11.97
N TRP A 209 -16.45 7.21 -11.79
CA TRP A 209 -17.37 6.91 -12.88
C TRP A 209 -18.05 8.15 -13.48
N GLY A 210 -18.30 9.19 -12.69
CA GLY A 210 -18.91 10.44 -13.14
C GLY A 210 -17.94 11.41 -13.82
N ALA A 211 -16.67 11.05 -13.96
CA ALA A 211 -15.68 11.89 -14.62
C ALA A 211 -15.96 11.95 -16.13
N GLU A 212 -15.91 13.16 -16.73
CA GLU A 212 -15.96 13.30 -18.20
C GLU A 212 -14.80 12.53 -18.85
N PRO A 213 -15.03 11.88 -20.01
CA PRO A 213 -13.98 11.14 -20.71
C PRO A 213 -12.73 12.00 -20.98
N ASN A 214 -11.60 11.58 -20.42
CA ASN A 214 -10.32 12.26 -20.63
C ASN A 214 -9.14 11.28 -20.40
N GLY A 215 -8.32 11.08 -21.44
CA GLY A 215 -7.21 10.11 -21.39
C GLY A 215 -7.73 8.70 -21.07
N ASN A 216 -7.15 8.07 -20.06
CA ASN A 216 -7.51 6.70 -19.61
C ASN A 216 -8.33 6.69 -18.31
N ASN A 217 -9.07 7.78 -18.02
CA ASN A 217 -9.85 7.84 -16.79
C ASN A 217 -11.06 6.87 -16.83
N PRO A 218 -11.70 6.59 -15.66
CA PRO A 218 -12.86 5.71 -15.59
C PRO A 218 -14.03 6.14 -16.48
N GLY A 219 -14.23 7.45 -16.69
CA GLY A 219 -15.24 7.97 -17.62
C GLY A 219 -14.99 7.55 -19.07
N THR A 220 -13.73 7.53 -19.52
CA THR A 220 -13.38 7.03 -20.86
C THR A 220 -13.71 5.56 -20.99
N TYR A 221 -13.40 4.75 -19.99
CA TYR A 221 -13.74 3.33 -19.96
C TYR A 221 -15.27 3.11 -19.98
N LEU A 222 -16.01 3.85 -19.14
CA LEU A 222 -17.47 3.82 -19.09
C LEU A 222 -18.09 4.06 -20.47
N HIS A 223 -17.69 5.14 -21.15
CA HIS A 223 -18.23 5.51 -22.45
C HIS A 223 -17.86 4.54 -23.57
N ALA A 224 -16.73 3.85 -23.47
CA ALA A 224 -16.32 2.86 -24.45
C ALA A 224 -17.06 1.51 -24.31
N ASN A 225 -17.44 1.13 -23.09
CA ASN A 225 -17.89 -0.24 -22.78
C ASN A 225 -19.35 -0.32 -22.31
N PHE A 226 -20.04 0.80 -22.07
CA PHE A 226 -21.42 0.78 -21.56
C PHE A 226 -22.37 -0.04 -22.43
N ASP A 227 -22.41 0.24 -23.74
CA ASP A 227 -23.34 -0.41 -24.67
C ASP A 227 -23.06 -1.92 -24.86
N ALA A 228 -21.85 -2.37 -24.54
CA ALA A 228 -21.50 -3.80 -24.58
C ALA A 228 -22.03 -4.56 -23.35
N SER A 229 -22.06 -3.92 -22.19
CA SER A 229 -22.43 -4.55 -20.92
C SER A 229 -23.87 -4.23 -20.49
N PHE A 230 -24.45 -3.12 -20.92
CA PHE A 230 -25.76 -2.64 -20.49
C PHE A 230 -26.65 -2.25 -21.67
N THR A 231 -27.92 -2.65 -21.61
CA THR A 231 -28.99 -2.01 -22.37
C THR A 231 -29.49 -0.76 -21.63
N ASP A 232 -29.67 -0.89 -20.32
CA ASP A 232 -29.87 0.16 -19.34
C ASP A 232 -29.29 -0.31 -18.00
N LEU A 233 -28.88 0.62 -17.15
CA LEU A 233 -28.47 0.34 -15.79
C LEU A 233 -29.60 0.74 -14.84
N LYS A 234 -30.00 -0.16 -13.93
CA LYS A 234 -31.04 0.08 -12.95
C LYS A 234 -30.52 -0.13 -11.54
N VAL A 235 -30.90 0.78 -10.64
CA VAL A 235 -30.76 0.62 -9.19
C VAL A 235 -32.10 0.87 -8.52
N GLY A 236 -32.40 0.09 -7.49
CA GLY A 236 -33.72 0.04 -6.85
C GLY A 236 -34.36 -1.33 -7.03
N CYS A 237 -35.66 -1.43 -6.98
CA CYS A 237 -36.39 -2.70 -7.11
C CYS A 237 -37.72 -2.54 -7.84
N ALA A 238 -38.04 -3.46 -8.75
CA ALA A 238 -39.21 -3.41 -9.62
C ALA A 238 -40.59 -3.42 -8.88
N ALA A 239 -40.65 -3.94 -7.65
CA ALA A 239 -41.87 -3.92 -6.84
C ALA A 239 -42.03 -2.62 -6.03
N GLY A 240 -41.01 -1.76 -6.03
CA GLY A 240 -40.97 -0.45 -5.43
C GLY A 240 -40.65 0.63 -6.46
N PHE A 241 -39.50 1.33 -6.28
CA PHE A 241 -39.07 2.36 -7.20
C PHE A 241 -37.65 2.07 -7.74
N GLU A 242 -37.37 2.56 -8.96
CA GLU A 242 -36.10 2.38 -9.64
C GLU A 242 -35.57 3.72 -10.22
N VAL A 243 -34.26 3.83 -10.26
CA VAL A 243 -33.54 4.79 -11.13
C VAL A 243 -33.02 4.00 -12.32
N THR A 244 -33.38 4.45 -13.51
CA THR A 244 -32.94 3.84 -14.79
C THR A 244 -32.02 4.83 -15.51
N LEU A 245 -30.85 4.36 -15.92
CA LEU A 245 -29.86 5.12 -16.69
C LEU A 245 -29.67 4.44 -18.05
N THR A 246 -29.98 5.14 -19.14
CA THR A 246 -30.05 4.55 -20.48
C THR A 246 -28.78 4.70 -21.31
N SER A 247 -27.78 5.39 -20.78
CA SER A 247 -26.51 5.62 -21.49
C SER A 247 -25.36 5.98 -20.54
N ALA A 248 -24.12 5.82 -21.01
CA ALA A 248 -22.94 6.29 -20.30
C ALA A 248 -23.03 7.78 -19.96
N GLN A 249 -23.53 8.62 -20.89
CA GLN A 249 -23.70 10.05 -20.66
C GLN A 249 -24.71 10.36 -19.56
N ALA A 250 -25.79 9.58 -19.41
CA ALA A 250 -26.74 9.71 -18.32
C ALA A 250 -26.08 9.45 -16.95
N ILE A 251 -25.16 8.47 -16.89
CA ILE A 251 -24.37 8.18 -15.71
C ILE A 251 -23.41 9.32 -15.38
N THR A 252 -22.64 9.81 -16.38
CA THR A 252 -21.73 10.95 -16.23
C THR A 252 -22.45 12.20 -15.72
N ASN A 253 -23.66 12.47 -16.25
CA ASN A 253 -24.46 13.62 -15.83
C ASN A 253 -24.97 13.50 -14.40
N LEU A 254 -25.29 12.27 -13.94
CA LEU A 254 -25.81 12.01 -12.60
C LEU A 254 -24.74 12.01 -11.53
N LEU A 255 -23.57 11.39 -11.81
CA LEU A 255 -22.53 11.13 -10.81
C LEU A 255 -21.52 12.27 -10.68
N PRO A 256 -21.00 12.56 -9.47
CA PRO A 256 -21.45 11.97 -8.19
C PRO A 256 -22.75 12.57 -7.70
N THR A 257 -23.57 11.75 -7.02
CA THR A 257 -24.75 12.24 -6.31
C THR A 257 -24.36 12.78 -4.92
N GLY A 258 -25.15 13.66 -4.37
CA GLY A 258 -24.99 14.19 -3.01
C GLY A 258 -26.22 13.96 -2.14
N GLY A 259 -26.22 14.56 -0.96
CA GLY A 259 -27.36 14.52 -0.03
C GLY A 259 -27.31 13.35 0.95
N GLN A 260 -28.44 13.03 1.57
CA GLN A 260 -28.57 11.93 2.53
C GLN A 260 -28.99 10.62 1.84
N ALA A 261 -28.53 9.48 2.36
CA ALA A 261 -29.01 8.17 1.95
C ALA A 261 -30.51 8.03 2.30
N ALA A 262 -31.31 7.70 1.33
CA ALA A 262 -32.76 7.59 1.49
C ALA A 262 -33.35 6.52 0.54
N VAL A 263 -34.55 6.02 0.88
CA VAL A 263 -35.36 5.20 0.00
C VAL A 263 -35.90 6.07 -1.14
N LEU A 264 -36.01 5.52 -2.35
CA LEU A 264 -36.64 6.19 -3.48
C LEU A 264 -38.14 6.41 -3.23
N THR A 265 -38.67 7.50 -3.79
CA THR A 265 -40.09 7.85 -3.66
C THR A 265 -40.83 7.88 -5.00
N ALA A 266 -40.13 7.68 -6.09
CA ALA A 266 -40.67 7.59 -7.45
C ALA A 266 -39.65 6.94 -8.40
N ASP A 267 -40.12 6.40 -9.52
CA ASP A 267 -39.28 6.01 -10.64
C ASP A 267 -38.74 7.23 -11.36
N VAL A 268 -37.47 7.17 -11.74
CA VAL A 268 -36.76 8.25 -12.43
C VAL A 268 -35.91 7.66 -13.55
N THR A 269 -35.97 8.28 -14.74
CA THR A 269 -35.13 7.89 -15.88
C THR A 269 -34.21 9.08 -16.24
N ASP A 270 -32.91 8.79 -16.38
CA ASP A 270 -31.86 9.71 -16.78
C ASP A 270 -31.86 11.07 -16.01
N PRO A 271 -31.92 11.05 -14.67
CA PRO A 271 -31.87 12.28 -13.92
C PRO A 271 -30.49 12.96 -14.05
N ALA A 272 -30.45 14.23 -14.42
CA ALA A 272 -29.20 14.97 -14.52
C ALA A 272 -28.59 15.32 -13.14
N SER A 273 -29.34 15.14 -12.06
CA SER A 273 -28.87 15.28 -10.67
C SER A 273 -29.84 14.63 -9.70
N MET A 274 -29.33 14.14 -8.59
CA MET A 274 -30.17 13.58 -7.51
C MET A 274 -29.55 13.88 -6.14
N LYS A 275 -30.42 14.19 -5.14
CA LYS A 275 -29.99 14.38 -3.75
C LYS A 275 -30.17 13.10 -2.93
N ASN A 276 -29.55 12.02 -3.36
CA ASN A 276 -29.52 10.74 -2.67
C ASN A 276 -28.16 10.08 -2.93
N VAL A 277 -27.24 10.18 -1.97
CA VAL A 277 -25.87 9.65 -2.08
C VAL A 277 -25.86 8.13 -2.27
N LEU A 278 -26.86 7.40 -1.73
CA LEU A 278 -26.93 5.95 -1.88
C LEU A 278 -27.13 5.54 -3.35
N VAL A 279 -27.91 6.30 -4.13
CA VAL A 279 -28.07 6.05 -5.57
C VAL A 279 -26.71 6.06 -6.27
N GLY A 280 -25.88 7.09 -6.01
CA GLY A 280 -24.58 7.18 -6.66
C GLY A 280 -23.66 6.01 -6.32
N HIS A 281 -23.62 5.58 -5.06
CA HIS A 281 -22.80 4.45 -4.64
C HIS A 281 -23.31 3.12 -5.21
N LEU A 282 -24.61 2.89 -5.33
CA LEU A 282 -25.14 1.66 -5.93
C LEU A 282 -24.97 1.65 -7.46
N VAL A 283 -25.09 2.81 -8.14
CA VAL A 283 -24.74 2.91 -9.56
C VAL A 283 -23.26 2.56 -9.77
N ALA A 284 -22.36 3.13 -8.98
CA ALA A 284 -20.91 2.87 -9.09
C ALA A 284 -20.58 1.40 -8.85
N LEU A 285 -21.18 0.78 -7.82
CA LEU A 285 -20.96 -0.62 -7.51
C LEU A 285 -21.53 -1.55 -8.59
N THR A 286 -22.73 -1.25 -9.11
CA THR A 286 -23.34 -2.02 -10.19
C THR A 286 -22.49 -1.98 -11.47
N LEU A 287 -21.90 -0.82 -11.79
CA LEU A 287 -20.97 -0.68 -12.90
C LEU A 287 -19.73 -1.55 -12.69
N SER A 288 -19.07 -1.43 -11.54
CA SER A 288 -17.84 -2.17 -11.25
C SER A 288 -18.07 -3.68 -11.30
N VAL A 289 -19.14 -4.19 -10.67
CA VAL A 289 -19.47 -5.63 -10.67
C VAL A 289 -19.80 -6.13 -12.07
N LYS A 290 -20.56 -5.35 -12.86
CA LYS A 290 -20.97 -5.79 -14.20
C LYS A 290 -19.82 -5.76 -15.20
N PHE A 291 -18.98 -4.71 -15.16
CA PHE A 291 -17.81 -4.63 -16.02
C PHE A 291 -16.79 -5.72 -15.70
N ASP A 292 -16.58 -5.99 -14.42
CA ASP A 292 -15.70 -7.08 -13.98
C ASP A 292 -16.17 -8.46 -14.47
N TYR A 293 -17.48 -8.67 -14.50
CA TYR A 293 -18.07 -9.91 -15.02
C TYR A 293 -17.97 -10.03 -16.54
N ASP A 294 -18.16 -8.93 -17.30
CA ASP A 294 -18.26 -8.94 -18.76
C ASP A 294 -16.92 -8.77 -19.47
N ASP A 295 -15.96 -8.10 -18.84
CA ASP A 295 -14.66 -7.73 -19.40
C ASP A 295 -13.53 -8.28 -18.52
N PRO A 296 -12.89 -9.38 -18.95
CA PRO A 296 -11.79 -9.97 -18.18
C PRO A 296 -10.57 -9.05 -18.05
N ASP A 297 -10.49 -7.98 -18.85
CA ASP A 297 -9.40 -6.99 -18.78
C ASP A 297 -9.78 -5.78 -17.89
N PHE A 298 -10.97 -5.75 -17.30
CA PHE A 298 -11.37 -4.69 -16.36
C PHE A 298 -10.61 -4.76 -15.04
N GLY A 299 -10.42 -5.98 -14.50
CA GLY A 299 -9.52 -6.36 -13.45
C GLY A 299 -8.73 -7.59 -13.90
N GLU A 300 -7.57 -7.86 -13.35
CA GLU A 300 -6.75 -9.05 -13.69
C GLU A 300 -6.98 -10.19 -12.69
N ALA A 301 -8.23 -10.36 -12.22
CA ALA A 301 -8.59 -11.31 -11.18
C ALA A 301 -9.02 -12.68 -11.73
N GLY A 302 -8.72 -13.73 -10.96
CA GLY A 302 -9.27 -15.08 -11.21
C GLY A 302 -10.68 -15.29 -10.68
N VAL A 303 -11.19 -14.33 -9.88
CA VAL A 303 -12.52 -14.36 -9.22
C VAL A 303 -13.25 -13.04 -9.55
N ASN A 304 -14.56 -13.11 -9.77
CA ASN A 304 -15.32 -11.91 -10.04
C ASN A 304 -15.57 -11.09 -8.76
N LEU A 305 -15.54 -9.76 -8.88
CA LEU A 305 -15.84 -8.82 -7.79
C LEU A 305 -17.17 -9.14 -7.08
N GLY A 306 -18.16 -9.59 -7.85
CA GLY A 306 -19.47 -9.97 -7.34
C GLY A 306 -19.45 -11.16 -6.37
N ASP A 307 -18.46 -12.02 -6.46
CA ASP A 307 -18.31 -13.25 -5.67
C ASP A 307 -17.42 -13.06 -4.44
N MET A 308 -16.71 -11.90 -4.34
CA MET A 308 -15.91 -11.55 -3.17
C MET A 308 -16.76 -11.46 -1.90
N ILE A 309 -16.19 -11.86 -0.78
CA ILE A 309 -16.85 -11.88 0.53
C ILE A 309 -16.60 -10.56 1.27
N ILE A 310 -17.65 -9.99 1.85
CA ILE A 310 -17.51 -8.81 2.71
C ILE A 310 -16.89 -9.25 4.05
N GLY A 311 -15.67 -8.79 4.35
CA GLY A 311 -14.89 -9.22 5.51
C GLY A 311 -15.36 -8.64 6.84
N SER A 312 -16.06 -7.49 6.84
CA SER A 312 -16.46 -6.82 8.07
C SER A 312 -17.75 -6.00 7.96
N GLY A 313 -18.27 -5.53 9.10
CA GLY A 313 -19.45 -4.66 9.16
C GLY A 313 -20.78 -5.39 9.15
N THR A 314 -21.86 -4.67 8.82
CA THR A 314 -23.26 -5.16 8.90
C THR A 314 -23.53 -6.36 7.99
N PHE A 315 -22.83 -6.46 6.88
CA PHE A 315 -23.03 -7.47 5.84
C PHE A 315 -21.85 -8.47 5.74
N ALA A 316 -21.02 -8.57 6.78
CA ALA A 316 -19.91 -9.51 6.83
C ALA A 316 -20.35 -10.96 6.53
N GLY A 317 -19.53 -11.66 5.74
CA GLY A 317 -19.78 -13.03 5.31
C GLY A 317 -20.73 -13.17 4.11
N MET A 318 -21.28 -12.08 3.58
CA MET A 318 -22.08 -12.08 2.34
C MET A 318 -21.18 -11.80 1.14
N THR A 319 -21.56 -12.35 -0.03
CA THR A 319 -20.94 -11.93 -1.28
C THR A 319 -21.39 -10.52 -1.67
N VAL A 320 -20.60 -9.82 -2.49
CA VAL A 320 -20.96 -8.52 -3.05
C VAL A 320 -22.26 -8.61 -3.86
N ASN A 321 -22.48 -9.70 -4.60
CA ASN A 321 -23.74 -9.97 -5.32
C ASN A 321 -24.94 -10.07 -4.37
N GLN A 322 -24.81 -10.80 -3.26
CA GLN A 322 -25.88 -10.90 -2.25
C GLN A 322 -26.18 -9.54 -1.63
N PHE A 323 -25.14 -8.78 -1.32
CA PHE A 323 -25.30 -7.42 -0.82
C PHE A 323 -26.01 -6.50 -1.82
N LEU A 324 -25.65 -6.53 -3.12
CA LEU A 324 -26.29 -5.72 -4.15
C LEU A 324 -27.79 -5.95 -4.24
N VAL A 325 -28.24 -7.22 -4.13
CA VAL A 325 -29.67 -7.54 -4.10
C VAL A 325 -30.37 -6.88 -2.91
N ILE A 326 -29.78 -7.00 -1.71
CA ILE A 326 -30.32 -6.38 -0.49
C ILE A 326 -30.32 -4.86 -0.62
N ALA A 327 -29.25 -4.28 -1.08
CA ALA A 327 -29.05 -2.85 -1.23
C ALA A 327 -30.09 -2.22 -2.18
N ASN A 328 -30.32 -2.85 -3.32
CA ASN A 328 -31.34 -2.43 -4.28
C ASN A 328 -32.76 -2.55 -3.70
N ASN A 329 -33.09 -3.62 -2.96
CA ASN A 329 -34.36 -3.74 -2.27
C ASN A 329 -34.58 -2.65 -1.22
N VAL A 330 -33.53 -2.25 -0.48
CA VAL A 330 -33.63 -1.15 0.49
C VAL A 330 -33.78 0.19 -0.24
N LEU A 331 -32.98 0.45 -1.29
CA LEU A 331 -33.07 1.68 -2.06
C LEU A 331 -34.46 1.88 -2.68
N GLY A 332 -35.01 0.84 -3.30
CA GLY A 332 -36.31 0.88 -3.97
C GLY A 332 -37.53 0.82 -3.04
N GLY A 333 -37.31 0.58 -1.73
CA GLY A 333 -38.42 0.46 -0.74
C GLY A 333 -39.08 -0.91 -0.68
N CYS A 334 -38.49 -1.94 -1.30
CA CYS A 334 -39.01 -3.33 -1.25
C CYS A 334 -38.62 -4.04 0.06
N SER A 335 -37.68 -3.50 0.81
CA SER A 335 -37.22 -4.03 2.10
C SER A 335 -36.91 -2.91 3.08
N ASN A 336 -37.23 -3.15 4.36
CA ASN A 336 -36.86 -2.31 5.49
C ASN A 336 -36.00 -3.05 6.53
N ALA A 337 -35.40 -4.18 6.13
CA ALA A 337 -34.55 -4.98 7.01
C ALA A 337 -33.27 -4.24 7.45
N TYR A 338 -32.81 -3.32 6.61
CA TYR A 338 -31.65 -2.48 6.86
C TYR A 338 -31.99 -1.01 6.57
N THR A 339 -31.23 -0.10 7.18
CA THR A 339 -31.36 1.34 6.91
C THR A 339 -30.56 1.73 5.65
N PRO A 340 -30.97 2.78 4.91
CA PRO A 340 -30.18 3.30 3.80
C PRO A 340 -28.75 3.68 4.18
N THR A 341 -28.52 4.09 5.44
CA THR A 341 -27.16 4.45 5.95
C THR A 341 -26.28 3.21 6.10
N GLN A 342 -26.78 2.10 6.62
CA GLN A 342 -26.03 0.84 6.71
C GLN A 342 -25.61 0.32 5.32
N VAL A 343 -26.54 0.42 4.36
CA VAL A 343 -26.27 0.02 2.96
C VAL A 343 -25.23 0.97 2.34
N LEU A 344 -25.36 2.28 2.56
CA LEU A 344 -24.40 3.26 2.04
C LEU A 344 -22.99 3.00 2.55
N GLU A 345 -22.85 2.74 3.86
CA GLU A 345 -21.55 2.48 4.48
C GLU A 345 -20.81 1.33 3.79
N THR A 346 -21.49 0.19 3.63
CA THR A 346 -20.92 -0.99 2.95
C THR A 346 -20.64 -0.73 1.48
N ALA A 347 -21.56 -0.10 0.74
CA ALA A 347 -21.34 0.24 -0.67
C ALA A 347 -20.15 1.19 -0.86
N THR A 348 -19.93 2.10 0.09
CA THR A 348 -18.77 3.01 0.08
C THR A 348 -17.46 2.23 0.23
N TYR A 349 -17.37 1.37 1.24
CA TYR A 349 -16.15 0.57 1.46
C TYR A 349 -15.83 -0.36 0.29
N ILE A 350 -16.84 -0.99 -0.33
CA ILE A 350 -16.61 -1.83 -1.51
C ILE A 350 -16.11 -1.00 -2.69
N ASN A 351 -16.74 0.15 -2.98
CA ASN A 351 -16.31 1.03 -4.08
C ASN A 351 -14.91 1.60 -3.92
N GLU A 352 -14.43 1.71 -2.69
CA GLU A 352 -13.11 2.22 -2.34
C GLU A 352 -12.08 1.10 -2.14
N ASN A 353 -12.49 -0.19 -2.15
CA ASN A 353 -11.57 -1.29 -1.81
C ASN A 353 -10.46 -1.47 -2.85
N TYR A 354 -10.79 -1.47 -4.14
CA TYR A 354 -9.83 -1.68 -5.23
C TYR A 354 -9.80 -0.49 -6.20
N THR A 355 -9.79 0.73 -5.67
CA THR A 355 -9.86 1.95 -6.49
C THR A 355 -8.76 1.95 -7.57
N ASP A 356 -9.17 2.08 -8.84
CA ASP A 356 -8.29 2.03 -10.04
C ASP A 356 -7.47 0.74 -10.18
N GLY A 357 -7.74 -0.31 -9.40
CA GLY A 357 -6.94 -1.52 -9.35
C GLY A 357 -5.56 -1.35 -8.71
N LEU A 358 -5.34 -0.26 -7.98
CA LEU A 358 -4.03 0.10 -7.42
C LEU A 358 -3.93 -0.11 -5.90
N ILE A 359 -5.06 -0.21 -5.22
CA ILE A 359 -5.14 -0.24 -3.76
C ILE A 359 -6.05 -1.40 -3.36
N ASP A 360 -5.63 -2.21 -2.41
CA ASP A 360 -6.51 -3.10 -1.66
C ASP A 360 -6.64 -2.57 -0.23
N ASN A 361 -7.85 -2.16 0.16
CA ASN A 361 -8.12 -1.67 1.52
C ASN A 361 -8.52 -2.80 2.50
N GLY A 362 -8.50 -4.06 2.07
CA GLY A 362 -8.77 -5.22 2.92
C GLY A 362 -10.21 -5.30 3.44
N TYR A 363 -11.19 -4.75 2.70
CA TYR A 363 -12.60 -4.83 3.08
C TYR A 363 -13.29 -6.07 2.53
N LEU A 364 -12.77 -6.62 1.43
CA LEU A 364 -13.27 -7.82 0.77
C LEU A 364 -12.27 -8.96 0.93
N ASP A 365 -12.77 -10.13 1.27
CA ASP A 365 -12.00 -11.38 1.39
C ASP A 365 -12.28 -12.25 0.15
N CYS A 366 -11.28 -13.03 -0.25
CA CYS A 366 -11.43 -14.05 -1.28
C CYS A 366 -12.40 -15.15 -0.82
N PRO A 367 -13.29 -15.65 -1.71
CA PRO A 367 -14.08 -16.84 -1.40
C PRO A 367 -13.12 -18.03 -1.20
N THR A 368 -13.25 -18.73 -0.07
CA THR A 368 -12.52 -19.97 0.18
C THR A 368 -13.09 -21.06 -0.72
N GLU A 369 -12.25 -21.79 -1.45
CA GLU A 369 -12.68 -23.02 -2.12
C GLU A 369 -13.07 -24.05 -1.03
N ASP A 370 -14.35 -24.48 -1.03
CA ASP A 370 -14.88 -25.56 -0.18
C ASP A 370 -14.44 -26.95 -0.67
#